data_8d11d290b37c4bf654c0404626f80979
#
_entry.id   8d11d290b37c4bf654c0404626f80979
#
_cell.length_a   1.000
_cell.length_b   1.000
_cell.length_c   1.000
_cell.angle_alpha   90.00
_cell.angle_beta   90.00
_cell.angle_gamma   90.00
#
_symmetry.space_group_name_H-M   'P 1'
#
loop_
_entity.id
_entity.type
_entity.pdbx_description
1 polymer ?
#
loop_
_entity_poly.entity_id
_entity_poly.type
_entity_poly.pdbx_seq_one_letter_code
_entity_poly.pdbx_strand_id
1 'polypeptide(L)'
;MSKNYETVIGLEVHVELATKTKIFCSCSTEFGGKPNTHTCPVCTGMPGSLPVLNKQVVEYAMAVGLATNCSITRYSKFDRKNYFYPDNPQNYQISQLYLPICRNGYVEIETPAGKKQVRIHEIHMEEDAGKLVHDEWEDVSIVDYNRSGVPLIEIVSEPDMRSADEVIAYLETLRQTIQYLGASDCKLNEGSMRANVNLSVREVGSPKFGTRTEMKNLNSFKAIAHAIEGERERQIELLEMGRKVVQETRRWDDNKESSHAMRSKEDAQDYRYFPEPDLAPIVISEEWINEIRSRQPELRPQKLERYRREYDIPEYDAQIITGTKHMADLFEETTKICDKPKKVSNWLMGETMRLLKENSMEAEEICFAPEHLAALIELVDAGTINGSVAKEVFEEMFRSDIDPEKYVEEKGLKVVNDEGALRETIEKVIADNPQSVEDYHNGKKKAMGFLVGQTMKAMKGKANPAMVNAILQELLA
;
A
#
# COMPACT_ATOMS: atom_id res chain seq x y z
N MET A 1 10.55 17.71 -40.31
CA MET A 1 9.42 17.03 -39.65
C MET A 1 9.98 16.53 -38.33
N SER A 2 9.40 16.93 -37.19
CA SER A 2 9.79 16.35 -35.90
C SER A 2 9.51 14.85 -35.95
N LYS A 3 10.51 14.05 -35.62
CA LYS A 3 10.34 12.60 -35.56
C LYS A 3 9.41 12.27 -34.41
N ASN A 4 8.54 11.29 -34.62
CA ASN A 4 7.63 10.82 -33.57
C ASN A 4 8.32 9.69 -32.81
N TYR A 5 8.48 9.83 -31.49
CA TYR A 5 9.20 8.88 -30.67
C TYR A 5 8.23 8.15 -29.72
N GLU A 6 8.52 6.88 -29.46
CA GLU A 6 7.88 6.10 -28.39
C GLU A 6 8.92 5.72 -27.31
N THR A 7 8.47 5.71 -26.08
CA THR A 7 9.24 5.24 -24.92
C THR A 7 9.05 3.74 -24.76
N VAL A 8 10.11 3.04 -24.38
CA VAL A 8 10.10 1.61 -24.07
C VAL A 8 10.66 1.42 -22.67
N ILE A 9 9.84 0.87 -21.78
CA ILE A 9 10.17 0.80 -20.36
C ILE A 9 10.01 -0.62 -19.85
N GLY A 10 11.02 -1.11 -19.11
CA GLY A 10 11.00 -2.29 -18.27
C GLY A 10 11.40 -1.93 -16.86
N LEU A 11 10.99 -2.73 -15.89
CA LEU A 11 11.26 -2.53 -14.47
C LEU A 11 11.97 -3.72 -13.85
N GLU A 12 12.81 -3.44 -12.87
CA GLU A 12 13.33 -4.37 -11.90
C GLU A 12 12.79 -3.93 -10.53
N VAL A 13 11.94 -4.75 -9.93
CA VAL A 13 11.25 -4.42 -8.67
C VAL A 13 11.74 -5.37 -7.58
N HIS A 14 12.44 -4.82 -6.59
CA HIS A 14 12.89 -5.55 -5.41
C HIS A 14 11.87 -5.42 -4.29
N VAL A 15 11.54 -6.52 -3.64
CA VAL A 15 10.58 -6.57 -2.55
C VAL A 15 11.15 -7.38 -1.38
N GLU A 16 11.31 -6.75 -0.22
CA GLU A 16 11.65 -7.44 1.02
C GLU A 16 10.45 -8.26 1.50
N LEU A 17 10.69 -9.55 1.80
CA LEU A 17 9.63 -10.45 2.23
C LEU A 17 9.40 -10.39 3.74
N ALA A 18 8.14 -10.40 4.15
CA ALA A 18 7.69 -10.30 5.54
C ALA A 18 7.90 -11.61 6.33
N THR A 19 9.10 -12.17 6.29
CA THR A 19 9.49 -13.32 7.11
C THR A 19 10.01 -12.86 8.46
N LYS A 20 9.86 -13.69 9.50
CA LYS A 20 10.39 -13.37 10.84
C LYS A 20 11.92 -13.47 10.92
N THR A 21 12.51 -14.25 10.03
CA THR A 21 13.95 -14.50 9.99
C THR A 21 14.50 -14.29 8.60
N LYS A 22 15.80 -14.01 8.52
CA LYS A 22 16.53 -13.81 7.28
C LYS A 22 16.48 -15.05 6.37
N ILE A 23 16.88 -14.87 5.11
CA ILE A 23 16.78 -15.94 4.10
C ILE A 23 17.66 -17.15 4.43
N PHE A 24 18.85 -16.96 4.99
CA PHE A 24 19.82 -18.04 5.22
C PHE A 24 20.25 -18.22 6.67
N CYS A 25 19.63 -17.51 7.63
CA CYS A 25 19.91 -17.65 9.06
C CYS A 25 18.67 -17.29 9.91
N SER A 26 18.80 -17.45 11.23
CA SER A 26 17.71 -17.18 12.19
C SER A 26 17.65 -15.75 12.74
N CYS A 27 18.47 -14.82 12.24
CA CYS A 27 18.42 -13.42 12.68
C CYS A 27 17.09 -12.76 12.30
N SER A 28 16.65 -11.82 13.13
CA SER A 28 15.42 -11.05 12.89
C SER A 28 15.52 -10.20 11.62
N THR A 29 14.40 -10.04 10.94
CA THR A 29 14.21 -9.12 9.82
C THR A 29 13.56 -7.81 10.23
N GLU A 30 13.31 -7.61 11.53
CA GLU A 30 12.63 -6.43 12.07
C GLU A 30 13.37 -5.14 11.70
N PHE A 31 12.62 -4.18 11.15
CA PHE A 31 13.13 -2.86 10.76
C PHE A 31 13.35 -1.96 11.98
N GLY A 32 14.36 -1.08 11.92
CA GLY A 32 14.59 -0.05 12.94
C GLY A 32 15.35 -0.49 14.20
N GLY A 33 15.91 -1.71 14.22
CA GLY A 33 16.81 -2.17 15.29
C GLY A 33 18.09 -1.34 15.37
N LYS A 34 18.76 -1.34 16.56
CA LYS A 34 20.09 -0.70 16.68
C LYS A 34 21.07 -1.32 15.67
N PRO A 35 21.97 -0.55 15.05
CA PRO A 35 22.90 -1.05 14.05
C PRO A 35 23.66 -2.27 14.51
N ASN A 36 23.78 -3.28 13.64
CA ASN A 36 24.51 -4.53 13.84
C ASN A 36 24.04 -5.39 15.04
N THR A 37 22.77 -5.29 15.44
CA THR A 37 22.19 -6.12 16.51
C THR A 37 21.44 -7.34 15.98
N HIS A 38 21.00 -7.34 14.73
CA HIS A 38 20.33 -8.45 14.05
C HIS A 38 21.31 -9.19 13.14
N THR A 39 22.45 -9.64 13.69
CA THR A 39 23.53 -10.23 12.92
C THR A 39 24.03 -11.53 13.58
N CYS A 40 24.58 -12.42 12.76
CA CYS A 40 25.24 -13.66 13.17
C CYS A 40 26.38 -13.99 12.21
N PRO A 41 27.22 -15.01 12.48
CA PRO A 41 28.30 -15.39 11.59
C PRO A 41 27.89 -15.68 10.14
N VAL A 42 26.66 -16.15 9.89
CA VAL A 42 26.16 -16.43 8.53
C VAL A 42 25.93 -15.12 7.77
N CYS A 43 25.07 -14.22 8.26
CA CYS A 43 24.74 -13.01 7.54
C CYS A 43 25.84 -11.93 7.56
N THR A 44 26.92 -12.14 8.33
CA THR A 44 28.16 -11.33 8.28
C THR A 44 29.28 -12.00 7.50
N GLY A 45 29.02 -13.13 6.85
CA GLY A 45 29.98 -13.79 5.96
C GLY A 45 31.23 -14.33 6.67
N MET A 46 31.12 -14.73 7.93
CA MET A 46 32.27 -15.26 8.68
C MET A 46 32.75 -16.60 8.09
N PRO A 47 34.05 -16.82 7.99
CA PRO A 47 34.60 -18.08 7.49
C PRO A 47 34.08 -19.32 8.25
N GLY A 48 33.65 -20.34 7.49
CA GLY A 48 33.14 -21.60 8.03
C GLY A 48 31.65 -21.59 8.38
N SER A 49 30.95 -20.47 8.22
CA SER A 49 29.50 -20.43 8.34
C SER A 49 28.83 -20.92 7.06
N LEU A 50 27.68 -21.59 7.19
CA LEU A 50 26.92 -22.13 6.07
C LEU A 50 25.49 -21.59 6.05
N PRO A 51 24.93 -21.26 4.87
CA PRO A 51 23.56 -20.81 4.71
C PRO A 51 22.56 -21.95 4.94
N VAL A 52 21.38 -21.63 5.51
CA VAL A 52 20.24 -22.54 5.61
C VAL A 52 19.00 -21.83 5.11
N LEU A 53 18.41 -22.32 4.02
CA LEU A 53 17.30 -21.70 3.34
C LEU A 53 16.03 -21.66 4.20
N ASN A 54 15.46 -20.47 4.34
CA ASN A 54 14.16 -20.26 4.97
C ASN A 54 13.03 -20.70 4.02
N LYS A 55 12.27 -21.73 4.42
CA LYS A 55 11.16 -22.28 3.64
C LYS A 55 10.08 -21.22 3.32
N GLN A 56 9.79 -20.31 4.26
CA GLN A 56 8.76 -19.27 4.07
C GLN A 56 9.11 -18.31 2.93
N VAL A 57 10.38 -18.07 2.66
CA VAL A 57 10.83 -17.25 1.52
C VAL A 57 10.43 -17.91 0.20
N VAL A 58 10.63 -19.22 0.07
CA VAL A 58 10.22 -19.99 -1.12
C VAL A 58 8.70 -19.96 -1.28
N GLU A 59 7.96 -20.13 -0.19
CA GLU A 59 6.50 -20.11 -0.22
C GLU A 59 5.94 -18.74 -0.62
N TYR A 60 6.51 -17.64 -0.11
CA TYR A 60 6.13 -16.29 -0.52
C TYR A 60 6.49 -16.01 -1.99
N ALA A 61 7.68 -16.40 -2.43
CA ALA A 61 8.08 -16.23 -3.84
C ALA A 61 7.14 -16.99 -4.78
N MET A 62 6.76 -18.23 -4.44
CA MET A 62 5.77 -19.01 -5.21
C MET A 62 4.39 -18.37 -5.16
N ALA A 63 3.96 -17.86 -4.01
CA ALA A 63 2.65 -17.20 -3.87
C ALA A 63 2.57 -15.96 -4.77
N VAL A 64 3.61 -15.11 -4.77
CA VAL A 64 3.70 -13.95 -5.66
C VAL A 64 3.71 -14.40 -7.13
N GLY A 65 4.50 -15.43 -7.47
CA GLY A 65 4.54 -15.98 -8.82
C GLY A 65 3.18 -16.49 -9.30
N LEU A 66 2.46 -17.24 -8.49
CA LEU A 66 1.11 -17.73 -8.82
C LEU A 66 0.11 -16.57 -8.98
N ALA A 67 0.17 -15.56 -8.13
CA ALA A 67 -0.72 -14.40 -8.20
C ALA A 67 -0.44 -13.50 -9.40
N THR A 68 0.78 -13.55 -9.94
CA THR A 68 1.21 -12.82 -11.14
C THR A 68 1.28 -13.73 -12.38
N ASN A 69 0.56 -14.84 -12.38
CA ASN A 69 0.42 -15.76 -13.50
C ASN A 69 1.73 -16.37 -14.03
N CYS A 70 2.75 -16.45 -13.18
CA CYS A 70 4.03 -17.07 -13.53
C CYS A 70 3.96 -18.59 -13.52
N SER A 71 4.83 -19.21 -14.32
CA SER A 71 5.17 -20.62 -14.22
C SER A 71 6.19 -20.82 -13.10
N ILE A 72 5.94 -21.80 -12.21
CA ILE A 72 6.88 -22.14 -11.13
C ILE A 72 7.95 -23.09 -11.67
N THR A 73 9.23 -22.77 -11.43
CA THR A 73 10.37 -23.60 -11.79
C THR A 73 10.46 -24.79 -10.83
N ARG A 74 10.22 -26.01 -11.36
CA ARG A 74 10.15 -27.26 -10.56
C ARG A 74 11.48 -27.68 -9.94
N TYR A 75 12.57 -27.30 -10.57
CA TYR A 75 13.94 -27.50 -10.10
C TYR A 75 14.66 -26.17 -10.15
N SER A 76 14.72 -25.51 -9.02
CA SER A 76 15.30 -24.18 -8.84
C SER A 76 16.56 -24.27 -8.00
N LYS A 77 17.52 -23.39 -8.20
CA LYS A 77 18.74 -23.32 -7.40
C LYS A 77 19.27 -21.90 -7.30
N PHE A 78 20.11 -21.68 -6.31
CA PHE A 78 20.84 -20.44 -6.13
C PHE A 78 22.16 -20.42 -6.87
N ASP A 79 22.61 -19.21 -7.18
CA ASP A 79 23.88 -18.88 -7.81
C ASP A 79 24.59 -17.81 -6.97
N ARG A 80 25.92 -17.73 -7.05
CA ARG A 80 26.72 -16.66 -6.46
C ARG A 80 26.94 -15.57 -7.49
N LYS A 81 26.53 -14.32 -7.13
CA LYS A 81 26.82 -13.09 -7.86
C LYS A 81 28.00 -12.41 -7.19
N ASN A 82 29.19 -12.48 -7.78
CA ASN A 82 30.42 -12.06 -7.12
C ASN A 82 30.72 -10.59 -7.39
N TYR A 83 30.81 -9.80 -6.32
CA TYR A 83 31.24 -8.41 -6.35
C TYR A 83 31.73 -7.95 -4.99
N PHE A 84 32.67 -6.99 -5.00
CA PHE A 84 33.21 -6.39 -3.79
C PHE A 84 32.50 -5.08 -3.48
N TYR A 85 31.87 -5.05 -2.31
CA TYR A 85 31.35 -3.80 -1.76
C TYR A 85 31.26 -3.91 -0.22
N PRO A 86 31.45 -2.81 0.55
CA PRO A 86 31.47 -2.90 2.02
C PRO A 86 30.22 -3.47 2.66
N ASP A 87 29.04 -3.28 2.05
CA ASP A 87 27.75 -3.80 2.51
C ASP A 87 27.50 -5.26 2.12
N ASN A 88 28.39 -5.85 1.31
CA ASN A 88 28.34 -7.25 0.88
C ASN A 88 29.44 -8.06 1.61
N PRO A 89 29.20 -8.54 2.86
CA PRO A 89 30.25 -9.00 3.75
C PRO A 89 31.00 -10.24 3.28
N GLN A 90 30.36 -11.09 2.47
CA GLN A 90 30.97 -12.31 1.92
C GLN A 90 31.58 -12.10 0.53
N ASN A 91 31.52 -10.88 -0.02
CA ASN A 91 31.99 -10.52 -1.35
C ASN A 91 31.27 -11.22 -2.51
N TYR A 92 30.14 -11.83 -2.24
CA TYR A 92 29.16 -12.33 -3.20
C TYR A 92 27.77 -12.22 -2.60
N GLN A 93 26.78 -12.09 -3.46
CA GLN A 93 25.37 -12.16 -3.10
C GLN A 93 24.82 -13.50 -3.56
N ILE A 94 24.09 -14.19 -2.69
CA ILE A 94 23.35 -15.39 -3.08
C ILE A 94 22.06 -14.94 -3.76
N SER A 95 21.91 -15.31 -5.03
CA SER A 95 20.81 -14.91 -5.90
C SER A 95 20.43 -16.05 -6.84
N GLN A 96 19.66 -15.83 -7.88
CA GLN A 96 19.31 -16.85 -8.88
C GLN A 96 19.43 -16.23 -10.28
N LEU A 97 20.29 -16.79 -11.12
CA LEU A 97 20.42 -16.37 -12.52
C LEU A 97 19.87 -17.43 -13.49
N TYR A 98 20.32 -18.67 -13.34
CA TYR A 98 20.05 -19.70 -14.33
C TYR A 98 18.70 -20.39 -14.16
N LEU A 99 18.25 -20.57 -12.92
CA LEU A 99 17.01 -21.28 -12.58
C LEU A 99 16.20 -20.50 -11.54
N PRO A 100 15.71 -19.29 -11.88
CA PRO A 100 14.89 -18.48 -10.99
C PRO A 100 13.61 -19.24 -10.62
N ILE A 101 13.02 -18.88 -9.47
CA ILE A 101 11.87 -19.59 -8.91
C ILE A 101 10.62 -19.49 -9.79
N CYS A 102 10.41 -18.34 -10.49
CA CYS A 102 9.25 -18.12 -11.35
C CYS A 102 9.64 -17.50 -12.69
N ARG A 103 8.87 -17.79 -13.74
CA ARG A 103 9.09 -17.27 -15.10
C ARG A 103 7.79 -17.02 -15.85
N ASN A 104 7.86 -16.17 -16.87
CA ASN A 104 6.84 -15.99 -17.90
C ASN A 104 5.45 -15.66 -17.34
N GLY A 105 5.37 -14.71 -16.41
CA GLY A 105 4.12 -14.23 -15.85
C GLY A 105 3.60 -12.96 -16.54
N TYR A 106 2.54 -12.39 -15.97
CA TYR A 106 2.04 -11.08 -16.35
C TYR A 106 1.21 -10.46 -15.22
N VAL A 107 1.12 -9.13 -15.26
CA VAL A 107 0.19 -8.32 -14.46
C VAL A 107 -0.73 -7.58 -15.41
N GLU A 108 -2.04 -7.67 -15.18
CA GLU A 108 -3.01 -6.85 -15.90
C GLU A 108 -3.13 -5.48 -15.20
N ILE A 109 -2.88 -4.42 -15.97
CA ILE A 109 -2.99 -3.04 -15.51
C ILE A 109 -4.16 -2.34 -16.19
N GLU A 110 -4.72 -1.34 -15.52
CA GLU A 110 -5.76 -0.48 -16.05
C GLU A 110 -5.30 0.98 -16.01
N THR A 111 -5.37 1.65 -17.14
CA THR A 111 -5.02 3.07 -17.29
C THR A 111 -6.16 3.79 -18.01
N PRO A 112 -6.17 5.14 -18.06
CA PRO A 112 -7.12 5.87 -18.88
C PRO A 112 -7.14 5.46 -20.36
N ALA A 113 -6.04 4.88 -20.86
CA ALA A 113 -5.93 4.35 -22.23
C ALA A 113 -6.54 2.93 -22.40
N GLY A 114 -6.93 2.28 -21.29
CA GLY A 114 -7.54 0.96 -21.26
C GLY A 114 -6.72 -0.09 -20.51
N LYS A 115 -7.15 -1.35 -20.61
CA LYS A 115 -6.49 -2.50 -19.98
C LYS A 115 -5.33 -3.00 -20.82
N LYS A 116 -4.25 -3.41 -20.13
CA LYS A 116 -3.05 -3.94 -20.76
C LYS A 116 -2.41 -5.00 -19.87
N GLN A 117 -1.88 -6.05 -20.48
CA GLN A 117 -1.01 -7.02 -19.81
C GLN A 117 0.45 -6.58 -19.94
N VAL A 118 1.13 -6.44 -18.80
CA VAL A 118 2.58 -6.24 -18.71
C VAL A 118 3.20 -7.57 -18.30
N ARG A 119 4.04 -8.13 -19.16
CA ARG A 119 4.66 -9.43 -18.94
C ARG A 119 5.76 -9.33 -17.89
N ILE A 120 5.90 -10.41 -17.12
CA ILE A 120 7.01 -10.64 -16.21
C ILE A 120 7.95 -11.65 -16.87
N HIS A 121 9.22 -11.27 -16.99
CA HIS A 121 10.26 -12.15 -17.48
C HIS A 121 10.56 -13.25 -16.48
N GLU A 122 10.87 -12.85 -15.24
CA GLU A 122 11.16 -13.76 -14.14
C GLU A 122 10.94 -13.12 -12.77
N ILE A 123 10.84 -13.96 -11.75
CA ILE A 123 10.98 -13.61 -10.35
C ILE A 123 12.06 -14.51 -9.77
N HIS A 124 13.05 -13.94 -9.12
CA HIS A 124 14.08 -14.69 -8.43
C HIS A 124 14.23 -14.27 -6.97
N MET A 125 14.74 -15.20 -6.16
CA MET A 125 15.01 -14.97 -4.74
C MET A 125 16.47 -14.56 -4.57
N GLU A 126 16.71 -13.63 -3.66
CA GLU A 126 18.05 -13.20 -3.29
C GLU A 126 18.11 -12.68 -1.86
N GLU A 127 19.31 -12.47 -1.35
CA GLU A 127 19.53 -11.77 -0.08
C GLU A 127 19.79 -10.28 -0.29
N ASP A 128 19.29 -9.42 0.62
CA ASP A 128 19.63 -8.00 0.60
C ASP A 128 21.04 -7.77 1.14
N ALA A 129 21.68 -6.71 0.69
CA ALA A 129 22.96 -6.23 1.21
C ALA A 129 22.77 -5.43 2.51
N GLY A 130 23.84 -5.17 3.23
CA GLY A 130 23.87 -4.26 4.36
C GLY A 130 23.54 -2.81 3.96
N LYS A 131 23.56 -1.91 4.93
CA LYS A 131 23.34 -0.49 4.71
C LYS A 131 24.66 0.27 4.92
N LEU A 132 25.01 1.13 3.97
CA LEU A 132 26.12 2.08 4.10
C LEU A 132 25.57 3.44 4.51
N VAL A 133 26.19 4.02 5.53
CA VAL A 133 25.97 5.40 5.95
C VAL A 133 27.29 6.13 5.80
N HIS A 134 27.32 7.09 4.88
CA HIS A 134 28.48 7.95 4.67
C HIS A 134 28.41 9.12 5.65
N ASP A 135 29.48 9.32 6.41
CA ASP A 135 29.59 10.48 7.27
C ASP A 135 30.01 11.70 6.42
N GLU A 136 29.31 12.82 6.58
CA GLU A 136 29.62 14.06 5.81
C GLU A 136 30.80 14.83 6.40
N TRP A 137 31.20 14.54 7.63
CA TRP A 137 32.24 15.27 8.38
C TRP A 137 33.54 14.50 8.44
N GLU A 138 33.48 13.18 8.48
CA GLU A 138 34.63 12.29 8.48
C GLU A 138 34.63 11.48 7.18
N ASP A 139 35.80 11.29 6.57
CA ASP A 139 35.93 10.46 5.33
C ASP A 139 35.86 8.98 5.69
N VAL A 140 34.71 8.59 6.27
CA VAL A 140 34.42 7.21 6.69
C VAL A 140 33.02 6.78 6.23
N SER A 141 32.88 5.47 6.05
CA SER A 141 31.58 4.83 5.80
C SER A 141 31.30 3.84 6.93
N ILE A 142 30.14 4.03 7.56
CA ILE A 142 29.67 3.13 8.61
C ILE A 142 28.80 2.06 7.96
N VAL A 143 29.00 0.79 8.33
CA VAL A 143 28.27 -0.36 7.78
C VAL A 143 27.34 -0.91 8.83
N ASP A 144 26.05 -1.02 8.48
CA ASP A 144 25.04 -1.71 9.27
C ASP A 144 24.58 -2.98 8.54
N TYR A 145 24.89 -4.14 9.12
CA TYR A 145 24.52 -5.44 8.58
C TYR A 145 23.16 -5.97 9.06
N ASN A 146 22.34 -5.18 9.73
CA ASN A 146 20.99 -5.60 10.12
C ASN A 146 20.17 -6.03 8.91
N ARG A 147 20.31 -5.33 7.78
CA ARG A 147 19.61 -5.66 6.54
C ARG A 147 20.29 -6.80 5.75
N SER A 148 21.59 -7.03 5.93
CA SER A 148 22.31 -8.11 5.22
C SER A 148 21.65 -9.46 5.44
N GLY A 149 21.25 -10.13 4.37
CA GLY A 149 20.53 -11.41 4.40
C GLY A 149 19.00 -11.29 4.62
N VAL A 150 18.43 -10.09 4.63
CA VAL A 150 16.97 -9.93 4.59
C VAL A 150 16.46 -10.50 3.26
N PRO A 151 15.40 -11.33 3.27
CA PRO A 151 14.92 -11.98 2.07
C PRO A 151 14.36 -10.99 1.06
N LEU A 152 14.82 -11.07 -0.17
CA LEU A 152 14.30 -10.32 -1.31
C LEU A 152 13.75 -11.26 -2.37
N ILE A 153 12.76 -10.77 -3.09
CA ILE A 153 12.47 -11.19 -4.45
C ILE A 153 12.70 -10.02 -5.41
N GLU A 154 13.32 -10.30 -6.53
CA GLU A 154 13.41 -9.35 -7.64
C GLU A 154 12.43 -9.80 -8.74
N ILE A 155 11.56 -8.88 -9.15
CA ILE A 155 10.56 -9.09 -10.19
C ILE A 155 10.98 -8.29 -11.41
N VAL A 156 11.35 -8.98 -12.47
CA VAL A 156 11.84 -8.39 -13.72
C VAL A 156 10.71 -8.39 -14.75
N SER A 157 10.28 -7.21 -15.19
CA SER A 157 9.29 -7.10 -16.25
C SER A 157 9.91 -7.20 -17.64
N GLU A 158 9.11 -7.59 -18.64
CA GLU A 158 9.43 -7.32 -20.04
C GLU A 158 9.28 -5.82 -20.36
N PRO A 159 9.94 -5.29 -21.39
CA PRO A 159 9.88 -3.87 -21.75
C PRO A 159 8.57 -3.52 -22.49
N ASP A 160 7.46 -3.82 -21.85
CA ASP A 160 6.12 -3.67 -22.45
C ASP A 160 5.50 -2.29 -22.20
N MET A 161 5.95 -1.55 -21.17
CA MET A 161 5.38 -0.27 -20.78
C MET A 161 5.86 0.87 -21.70
N ARG A 162 4.99 1.88 -21.88
CA ARG A 162 5.18 2.98 -22.84
C ARG A 162 5.05 4.38 -22.22
N SER A 163 4.54 4.47 -20.99
CA SER A 163 4.32 5.74 -20.30
C SER A 163 4.55 5.63 -18.79
N ALA A 164 4.68 6.77 -18.13
CA ALA A 164 4.72 6.84 -16.67
C ALA A 164 3.43 6.29 -16.03
N ASP A 165 2.26 6.58 -16.62
CA ASP A 165 0.97 6.07 -16.12
C ASP A 165 0.93 4.54 -16.12
N GLU A 166 1.42 3.89 -17.17
CA GLU A 166 1.50 2.42 -17.22
C GLU A 166 2.45 1.86 -16.17
N VAL A 167 3.58 2.53 -15.91
CA VAL A 167 4.53 2.14 -14.87
C VAL A 167 3.92 2.27 -13.48
N ILE A 168 3.25 3.38 -13.19
CA ILE A 168 2.58 3.58 -11.90
C ILE A 168 1.46 2.55 -11.70
N ALA A 169 0.62 2.33 -12.71
CA ALA A 169 -0.44 1.32 -12.65
C ALA A 169 0.11 -0.10 -12.41
N TYR A 170 1.25 -0.44 -13.04
CA TYR A 170 1.93 -1.71 -12.81
C TYR A 170 2.45 -1.84 -11.37
N LEU A 171 3.15 -0.83 -10.87
CA LEU A 171 3.71 -0.84 -9.52
C LEU A 171 2.63 -0.86 -8.44
N GLU A 172 1.54 -0.10 -8.61
CA GLU A 172 0.41 -0.11 -7.69
C GLU A 172 -0.30 -1.47 -7.66
N THR A 173 -0.55 -2.07 -8.82
CA THR A 173 -1.18 -3.39 -8.92
C THR A 173 -0.30 -4.47 -8.31
N LEU A 174 1.01 -4.42 -8.57
CA LEU A 174 1.98 -5.36 -7.99
C LEU A 174 2.07 -5.19 -6.47
N ARG A 175 2.20 -3.96 -5.98
CA ARG A 175 2.21 -3.62 -4.55
C ARG A 175 0.98 -4.17 -3.84
N GLN A 176 -0.21 -3.88 -4.36
CA GLN A 176 -1.47 -4.37 -3.79
C GLN A 176 -1.53 -5.89 -3.78
N THR A 177 -1.16 -6.54 -4.87
CA THR A 177 -1.14 -8.01 -4.96
C THR A 177 -0.26 -8.61 -3.86
N ILE A 178 0.95 -8.10 -3.68
CA ILE A 178 1.91 -8.59 -2.69
C ILE A 178 1.44 -8.32 -1.25
N GLN A 179 0.85 -7.15 -1.00
CA GLN A 179 0.25 -6.81 0.29
C GLN A 179 -0.95 -7.72 0.63
N TYR A 180 -1.82 -8.00 -0.32
CA TYR A 180 -2.95 -8.93 -0.13
C TYR A 180 -2.48 -10.35 0.19
N LEU A 181 -1.39 -10.80 -0.42
CA LEU A 181 -0.75 -12.09 -0.08
C LEU A 181 -0.11 -12.10 1.32
N GLY A 182 0.07 -10.94 1.95
CA GLY A 182 0.82 -10.82 3.20
C GLY A 182 2.31 -11.12 3.05
N ALA A 183 2.83 -11.07 1.81
CA ALA A 183 4.22 -11.41 1.52
C ALA A 183 5.20 -10.25 1.79
N SER A 184 4.71 -9.00 1.80
CA SER A 184 5.47 -7.78 2.14
C SER A 184 4.52 -6.64 2.48
N ASP A 185 5.01 -5.64 3.21
CA ASP A 185 4.33 -4.36 3.42
C ASP A 185 4.52 -3.38 2.25
N CYS A 186 5.53 -3.63 1.40
CA CYS A 186 5.82 -2.86 0.18
C CYS A 186 5.91 -1.34 0.40
N LYS A 187 6.60 -0.91 1.44
CA LYS A 187 6.82 0.51 1.75
C LYS A 187 8.03 1.06 0.99
N LEU A 188 7.81 2.00 0.08
CA LEU A 188 8.89 2.65 -0.67
C LEU A 188 9.78 3.53 0.22
N ASN A 189 9.21 4.23 1.19
CA ASN A 189 9.94 5.12 2.11
C ASN A 189 10.86 4.37 3.09
N GLU A 190 10.52 3.13 3.46
CA GLU A 190 11.36 2.26 4.29
C GLU A 190 12.30 1.38 3.47
N GLY A 191 12.07 1.31 2.14
CA GLY A 191 12.89 0.55 1.19
C GLY A 191 12.51 -0.92 1.09
N SER A 192 11.39 -1.37 1.68
CA SER A 192 10.89 -2.73 1.52
C SER A 192 10.31 -3.01 0.13
N MET A 193 10.06 -1.95 -0.66
CA MET A 193 9.84 -2.02 -2.10
C MET A 193 10.72 -0.98 -2.80
N ARG A 194 11.46 -1.38 -3.81
CA ARG A 194 12.35 -0.52 -4.61
C ARG A 194 12.14 -0.84 -6.07
N ALA A 195 12.16 0.19 -6.93
CA ALA A 195 12.03 0.00 -8.36
C ALA A 195 13.17 0.70 -9.11
N ASN A 196 13.82 -0.01 -10.03
CA ASN A 196 14.72 0.53 -11.02
C ASN A 196 13.99 0.60 -12.35
N VAL A 197 14.10 1.73 -13.04
CA VAL A 197 13.45 1.94 -14.33
C VAL A 197 14.47 1.80 -15.44
N ASN A 198 14.27 0.84 -16.32
CA ASN A 198 15.03 0.67 -17.55
C ASN A 198 14.27 1.32 -18.70
N LEU A 199 14.80 2.42 -19.25
CA LEU A 199 14.13 3.23 -20.25
C LEU A 199 14.97 3.39 -21.51
N SER A 200 14.34 3.28 -22.67
CA SER A 200 14.90 3.69 -23.96
C SER A 200 13.85 4.40 -24.81
N VAL A 201 14.30 5.17 -25.78
CA VAL A 201 13.45 5.87 -26.75
C VAL A 201 13.80 5.39 -28.14
N ARG A 202 12.78 5.14 -28.98
CA ARG A 202 12.93 4.79 -30.40
C ARG A 202 11.94 5.55 -31.26
N GLU A 203 12.20 5.65 -32.55
CA GLU A 203 11.22 6.17 -33.52
C GLU A 203 10.00 5.21 -33.58
N VAL A 204 8.79 5.77 -33.62
CA VAL A 204 7.55 4.99 -33.73
C VAL A 204 7.61 4.08 -34.95
N GLY A 205 7.30 2.80 -34.74
CA GLY A 205 7.34 1.76 -35.78
C GLY A 205 8.73 1.16 -36.01
N SER A 206 9.78 1.61 -35.32
CA SER A 206 11.09 0.96 -35.40
C SER A 206 11.07 -0.43 -34.75
N PRO A 207 11.57 -1.47 -35.42
CA PRO A 207 11.64 -2.82 -34.84
C PRO A 207 12.79 -2.94 -33.81
N LYS A 208 13.73 -2.00 -33.80
CA LYS A 208 14.90 -2.02 -32.91
C LYS A 208 14.65 -1.13 -31.69
N PHE A 209 14.99 -1.65 -30.53
CA PHE A 209 15.01 -0.83 -29.31
C PHE A 209 16.09 0.24 -29.38
N GLY A 210 15.86 1.37 -28.70
CA GLY A 210 16.87 2.37 -28.46
C GLY A 210 17.91 1.92 -27.43
N THR A 211 18.89 2.78 -27.16
CA THR A 211 19.89 2.53 -26.12
C THR A 211 19.25 2.71 -24.74
N ARG A 212 19.34 1.69 -23.89
CA ARG A 212 18.76 1.66 -22.56
C ARG A 212 19.59 2.45 -21.55
N THR A 213 18.93 3.23 -20.70
CA THR A 213 19.47 3.77 -19.45
C THR A 213 18.71 3.17 -18.26
N GLU A 214 19.41 2.97 -17.16
CA GLU A 214 18.85 2.50 -15.91
C GLU A 214 18.72 3.68 -14.94
N MET A 215 17.51 3.94 -14.43
CA MET A 215 17.24 4.99 -13.46
C MET A 215 17.14 4.41 -12.06
N LYS A 216 17.91 4.95 -11.10
CA LYS A 216 17.93 4.55 -9.68
C LYS A 216 17.61 5.71 -8.74
N ASN A 217 17.45 5.39 -7.45
CA ASN A 217 17.13 6.33 -6.38
C ASN A 217 15.72 6.95 -6.53
N LEU A 218 14.73 6.08 -6.79
CA LEU A 218 13.34 6.44 -7.02
C LEU A 218 12.52 6.04 -5.77
N ASN A 219 12.29 7.01 -4.88
CA ASN A 219 11.76 6.74 -3.53
C ASN A 219 10.25 7.00 -3.40
N SER A 220 9.57 7.36 -4.49
CA SER A 220 8.13 7.55 -4.54
C SER A 220 7.60 7.34 -5.95
N PHE A 221 6.32 7.04 -6.09
CA PHE A 221 5.67 6.94 -7.40
C PHE A 221 5.74 8.26 -8.18
N LYS A 222 5.67 9.38 -7.47
CA LYS A 222 5.85 10.71 -8.08
C LYS A 222 7.25 10.89 -8.64
N ALA A 223 8.29 10.52 -7.87
CA ALA A 223 9.67 10.57 -8.34
C ALA A 223 9.91 9.65 -9.55
N ILE A 224 9.29 8.46 -9.56
CA ILE A 224 9.34 7.54 -10.70
C ILE A 224 8.74 8.18 -11.96
N ALA A 225 7.55 8.79 -11.84
CA ALA A 225 6.90 9.45 -12.97
C ALA A 225 7.75 10.61 -13.53
N HIS A 226 8.25 11.48 -12.66
CA HIS A 226 9.13 12.60 -13.05
C HIS A 226 10.43 12.11 -13.69
N ALA A 227 11.05 11.06 -13.15
CA ALA A 227 12.27 10.49 -13.71
C ALA A 227 12.06 9.92 -15.13
N ILE A 228 10.92 9.25 -15.35
CA ILE A 228 10.56 8.71 -16.67
C ILE A 228 10.42 9.84 -17.70
N GLU A 229 9.65 10.89 -17.37
CA GLU A 229 9.45 12.00 -18.30
C GLU A 229 10.75 12.77 -18.54
N GLY A 230 11.51 13.10 -17.50
CA GLY A 230 12.79 13.80 -17.64
C GLY A 230 13.82 13.00 -18.45
N GLU A 231 13.93 11.70 -18.25
CA GLU A 231 14.85 10.85 -19.01
C GLU A 231 14.39 10.67 -20.47
N ARG A 232 13.09 10.54 -20.68
CA ARG A 232 12.49 10.50 -22.02
C ARG A 232 12.83 11.78 -22.81
N GLU A 233 12.60 12.94 -22.24
CA GLU A 233 12.91 14.23 -22.87
C GLU A 233 14.40 14.35 -23.18
N ARG A 234 15.27 14.02 -22.23
CA ARG A 234 16.73 14.03 -22.42
C ARG A 234 17.17 13.15 -23.59
N GLN A 235 16.64 11.92 -23.70
CA GLN A 235 17.01 11.01 -24.79
C GLN A 235 16.50 11.51 -26.14
N ILE A 236 15.28 12.04 -26.21
CA ILE A 236 14.72 12.63 -27.44
C ILE A 236 15.59 13.82 -27.90
N GLU A 237 15.95 14.73 -26.99
CA GLU A 237 16.79 15.88 -27.29
C GLU A 237 18.15 15.44 -27.87
N LEU A 238 18.80 14.45 -27.26
CA LEU A 238 20.07 13.91 -27.78
C LEU A 238 19.89 13.34 -29.19
N LEU A 239 18.83 12.59 -29.44
CA LEU A 239 18.57 11.98 -30.75
C LEU A 239 18.26 13.05 -31.83
N GLU A 240 17.50 14.08 -31.48
CA GLU A 240 17.20 15.20 -32.40
C GLU A 240 18.46 16.05 -32.72
N MET A 241 19.38 16.16 -31.76
CA MET A 241 20.72 16.78 -32.00
C MET A 241 21.65 15.86 -32.81
N GLY A 242 21.23 14.66 -33.22
CA GLY A 242 22.09 13.70 -33.91
C GLY A 242 23.15 13.04 -33.02
N ARG A 243 23.02 13.17 -31.70
CA ARG A 243 23.90 12.53 -30.72
C ARG A 243 23.38 11.12 -30.37
N LYS A 244 24.27 10.30 -29.84
CA LYS A 244 23.92 8.95 -29.38
C LYS A 244 23.60 8.98 -27.88
N VAL A 245 22.58 8.22 -27.48
CA VAL A 245 22.36 7.88 -26.06
C VAL A 245 23.43 6.88 -25.63
N VAL A 246 24.03 7.07 -24.47
CA VAL A 246 25.01 6.16 -23.88
C VAL A 246 24.29 5.21 -22.92
N GLN A 247 24.65 3.94 -22.95
CA GLN A 247 24.11 2.97 -21.99
C GLN A 247 24.79 3.17 -20.63
N GLU A 248 24.06 3.67 -19.66
CA GLU A 248 24.57 4.05 -18.35
C GLU A 248 23.51 3.88 -17.26
N THR A 249 23.96 3.76 -16.00
CA THR A 249 23.12 3.90 -14.82
C THR A 249 23.11 5.35 -14.39
N ARG A 250 21.92 5.89 -14.15
CA ARG A 250 21.68 7.29 -13.75
C ARG A 250 20.97 7.36 -12.42
N ARG A 251 21.35 8.31 -11.58
CA ARG A 251 20.67 8.63 -10.32
C ARG A 251 19.73 9.81 -10.55
N TRP A 252 18.49 9.65 -10.14
CA TRP A 252 17.52 10.74 -10.13
C TRP A 252 17.70 11.64 -8.90
N ASP A 253 17.60 12.94 -9.07
CA ASP A 253 17.58 13.96 -8.04
C ASP A 253 16.23 14.69 -8.13
N ASP A 254 15.33 14.37 -7.20
CA ASP A 254 13.95 14.87 -7.21
C ASP A 254 13.88 16.37 -6.92
N ASN A 255 14.85 16.93 -6.17
CA ASN A 255 14.91 18.36 -5.88
C ASN A 255 15.34 19.18 -7.09
N LYS A 256 16.20 18.62 -7.95
CA LYS A 256 16.70 19.27 -9.15
C LYS A 256 15.94 18.88 -10.41
N GLU A 257 14.98 17.95 -10.29
CA GLU A 257 14.25 17.35 -11.41
C GLU A 257 15.18 16.94 -12.57
N SER A 258 16.31 16.33 -12.22
CA SER A 258 17.34 15.95 -13.18
C SER A 258 18.05 14.67 -12.79
N SER A 259 18.63 13.99 -13.77
CA SER A 259 19.42 12.78 -13.56
C SER A 259 20.90 13.01 -13.82
N HIS A 260 21.75 12.29 -13.07
CA HIS A 260 23.20 12.32 -13.22
C HIS A 260 23.74 10.92 -13.51
N ALA A 261 24.67 10.81 -14.45
CA ALA A 261 25.35 9.55 -14.72
C ALA A 261 26.15 9.10 -13.49
N MET A 262 26.00 7.83 -13.09
CA MET A 262 26.76 7.20 -12.00
C MET A 262 27.93 6.40 -12.55
N ARG A 263 27.68 5.53 -13.53
CA ARG A 263 28.67 4.67 -14.18
C ARG A 263 28.24 4.36 -15.61
N SER A 264 29.21 4.17 -16.49
CA SER A 264 28.99 3.73 -17.86
C SER A 264 29.04 2.21 -17.99
N LYS A 265 28.67 1.68 -19.17
CA LYS A 265 28.77 0.26 -19.49
C LYS A 265 30.22 -0.24 -19.50
N GLU A 266 31.20 0.62 -19.74
CA GLU A 266 32.62 0.27 -19.73
C GLU A 266 33.10 -0.14 -18.32
N ASP A 267 32.39 0.32 -17.26
CA ASP A 267 32.60 -0.06 -15.87
C ASP A 267 31.74 -1.27 -15.44
N ALA A 268 31.03 -1.92 -16.36
CA ALA A 268 30.16 -3.06 -16.02
C ALA A 268 31.02 -4.24 -15.52
N GLN A 269 30.80 -4.62 -14.28
CA GLN A 269 31.48 -5.75 -13.69
C GLN A 269 30.93 -7.06 -14.27
N ASP A 270 31.84 -7.98 -14.64
CA ASP A 270 31.51 -9.37 -14.83
C ASP A 270 31.33 -10.02 -13.46
N TYR A 271 30.08 -10.35 -13.07
CA TYR A 271 29.78 -10.94 -11.79
C TYR A 271 30.24 -12.41 -11.66
N ARG A 272 30.73 -13.04 -12.73
CA ARG A 272 31.28 -14.41 -12.73
C ARG A 272 30.37 -15.38 -11.96
N TYR A 273 29.09 -15.43 -12.36
CA TYR A 273 28.10 -16.30 -11.75
C TYR A 273 28.51 -17.77 -11.80
N PHE A 274 28.30 -18.48 -10.69
CA PHE A 274 28.36 -19.93 -10.62
C PHE A 274 27.38 -20.45 -9.57
N PRO A 275 26.94 -21.74 -9.66
CA PRO A 275 26.01 -22.30 -8.70
C PRO A 275 26.48 -22.19 -7.27
N GLU A 276 25.61 -21.83 -6.33
CA GLU A 276 25.89 -21.79 -4.90
C GLU A 276 26.12 -23.23 -4.37
N PRO A 277 27.32 -23.58 -3.95
CA PRO A 277 27.65 -24.98 -3.60
C PRO A 277 27.08 -25.39 -2.22
N ASP A 278 26.82 -24.43 -1.34
CA ASP A 278 26.41 -24.69 0.05
C ASP A 278 24.90 -24.82 0.22
N LEU A 279 24.12 -24.60 -0.87
CA LEU A 279 22.67 -24.76 -0.89
C LEU A 279 22.28 -25.89 -1.86
N ALA A 280 21.48 -26.82 -1.36
CA ALA A 280 20.88 -27.85 -2.20
C ALA A 280 19.85 -27.23 -3.17
N PRO A 281 19.66 -27.78 -4.38
CA PRO A 281 18.57 -27.39 -5.26
C PRO A 281 17.20 -27.53 -4.58
N ILE A 282 16.30 -26.62 -4.94
CA ILE A 282 14.93 -26.64 -4.45
C ILE A 282 14.10 -27.46 -5.43
N VAL A 283 13.58 -28.59 -4.96
CA VAL A 283 12.67 -29.45 -5.74
C VAL A 283 11.23 -29.16 -5.33
N ILE A 284 10.46 -28.60 -6.25
CA ILE A 284 9.09 -28.15 -5.99
C ILE A 284 8.11 -29.16 -6.60
N SER A 285 7.32 -29.81 -5.74
CA SER A 285 6.30 -30.78 -6.16
C SER A 285 5.01 -30.08 -6.59
N GLU A 286 4.15 -30.78 -7.36
CA GLU A 286 2.83 -30.26 -7.73
C GLU A 286 1.94 -30.08 -6.50
N GLU A 287 2.07 -30.99 -5.54
CA GLU A 287 1.35 -30.95 -4.28
C GLU A 287 1.66 -29.66 -3.51
N TRP A 288 2.95 -29.28 -3.44
CA TRP A 288 3.37 -28.06 -2.78
C TRP A 288 2.84 -26.80 -3.50
N ILE A 289 2.89 -26.77 -4.83
CA ILE A 289 2.28 -25.67 -5.60
C ILE A 289 0.77 -25.58 -5.33
N ASN A 290 0.06 -26.70 -5.33
CA ASN A 290 -1.38 -26.74 -5.07
C ASN A 290 -1.71 -26.35 -3.62
N GLU A 291 -0.89 -26.70 -2.66
CA GLU A 291 -1.02 -26.25 -1.27
C GLU A 291 -0.89 -24.72 -1.18
N ILE A 292 0.13 -24.14 -1.79
CA ILE A 292 0.28 -22.66 -1.83
C ILE A 292 -0.92 -22.02 -2.54
N ARG A 293 -1.35 -22.54 -3.69
CA ARG A 293 -2.50 -22.03 -4.43
C ARG A 293 -3.78 -22.06 -3.59
N SER A 294 -4.02 -23.13 -2.84
CA SER A 294 -5.22 -23.27 -2.00
C SER A 294 -5.26 -22.33 -0.80
N ARG A 295 -4.09 -21.83 -0.37
CA ARG A 295 -3.95 -20.89 0.75
C ARG A 295 -3.95 -19.42 0.30
N GLN A 296 -3.95 -19.15 -1.02
CA GLN A 296 -3.99 -17.77 -1.50
C GLN A 296 -5.29 -17.09 -1.08
N PRO A 297 -5.22 -15.87 -0.52
CA PRO A 297 -6.40 -15.09 -0.22
C PRO A 297 -7.07 -14.62 -1.53
N GLU A 298 -8.32 -14.23 -1.42
CA GLU A 298 -8.98 -13.50 -2.49
C GLU A 298 -8.26 -12.15 -2.73
N LEU A 299 -7.82 -11.93 -3.95
CA LEU A 299 -7.10 -10.71 -4.32
C LEU A 299 -8.07 -9.56 -4.63
N ARG A 300 -7.54 -8.34 -4.69
CA ARG A 300 -8.32 -7.13 -4.92
C ARG A 300 -9.32 -7.21 -6.08
N PRO A 301 -8.98 -7.69 -7.30
CA PRO A 301 -9.92 -7.73 -8.41
C PRO A 301 -11.16 -8.58 -8.12
N GLN A 302 -10.98 -9.74 -7.46
CA GLN A 302 -12.08 -10.62 -7.07
C GLN A 302 -12.94 -9.98 -5.97
N LYS A 303 -12.31 -9.35 -4.97
CA LYS A 303 -13.03 -8.63 -3.91
C LYS A 303 -13.86 -7.47 -4.48
N LEU A 304 -13.29 -6.69 -5.42
CA LEU A 304 -13.97 -5.58 -6.06
C LEU A 304 -15.27 -6.04 -6.77
N GLU A 305 -15.16 -7.14 -7.55
CA GLU A 305 -16.33 -7.73 -8.22
C GLU A 305 -17.36 -8.27 -7.22
N ARG A 306 -16.89 -8.97 -6.18
CA ARG A 306 -17.75 -9.51 -5.13
C ARG A 306 -18.47 -8.43 -4.34
N TYR A 307 -17.81 -7.33 -3.95
CA TYR A 307 -18.44 -6.23 -3.19
C TYR A 307 -19.56 -5.57 -3.99
N ARG A 308 -19.36 -5.40 -5.28
CA ARG A 308 -20.41 -4.87 -6.16
C ARG A 308 -21.59 -5.82 -6.30
N ARG A 309 -21.33 -7.12 -6.49
CA ARG A 309 -22.37 -8.12 -6.73
C ARG A 309 -23.14 -8.53 -5.47
N GLU A 310 -22.44 -8.76 -4.37
CA GLU A 310 -23.02 -9.35 -3.16
C GLU A 310 -23.50 -8.30 -2.16
N TYR A 311 -22.77 -7.20 -2.04
CA TYR A 311 -23.06 -6.13 -1.07
C TYR A 311 -23.72 -4.90 -1.68
N ASP A 312 -23.85 -4.86 -3.00
CA ASP A 312 -24.40 -3.71 -3.75
C ASP A 312 -23.72 -2.38 -3.35
N ILE A 313 -22.39 -2.43 -3.21
CA ILE A 313 -21.53 -1.28 -2.92
C ILE A 313 -21.24 -0.54 -4.24
N PRO A 314 -21.33 0.80 -4.28
CA PRO A 314 -20.93 1.59 -5.44
C PRO A 314 -19.48 1.30 -5.85
N GLU A 315 -19.21 1.30 -7.15
CA GLU A 315 -17.87 0.97 -7.68
C GLU A 315 -16.77 1.84 -7.07
N TYR A 316 -17.02 3.14 -6.93
CA TYR A 316 -16.08 4.08 -6.33
C TYR A 316 -15.73 3.69 -4.89
N ASP A 317 -16.75 3.39 -4.06
CA ASP A 317 -16.54 2.99 -2.67
C ASP A 317 -15.79 1.65 -2.58
N ALA A 318 -16.19 0.68 -3.42
CA ALA A 318 -15.54 -0.62 -3.48
C ALA A 318 -14.06 -0.48 -3.89
N GLN A 319 -13.71 0.40 -4.83
CA GLN A 319 -12.33 0.67 -5.24
C GLN A 319 -11.49 1.22 -4.08
N ILE A 320 -12.03 2.13 -3.27
CA ILE A 320 -11.32 2.70 -2.12
C ILE A 320 -11.19 1.68 -1.00
N ILE A 321 -12.27 0.99 -0.62
CA ILE A 321 -12.25 -0.02 0.46
C ILE A 321 -11.30 -1.17 0.12
N THR A 322 -11.26 -1.60 -1.14
CA THR A 322 -10.32 -2.65 -1.58
C THR A 322 -8.92 -2.12 -1.91
N GLY A 323 -8.68 -0.83 -1.78
CA GLY A 323 -7.38 -0.18 -2.06
C GLY A 323 -6.25 -0.71 -1.19
N THR A 324 -6.55 -1.07 0.07
CA THR A 324 -5.62 -1.74 0.97
C THR A 324 -6.26 -3.00 1.56
N LYS A 325 -5.41 -3.98 1.92
CA LYS A 325 -5.89 -5.22 2.55
C LYS A 325 -6.55 -4.92 3.91
N HIS A 326 -5.96 -4.03 4.69
CA HIS A 326 -6.45 -3.69 6.03
C HIS A 326 -7.87 -3.11 5.99
N MET A 327 -8.13 -2.16 5.08
CA MET A 327 -9.46 -1.58 4.90
C MET A 327 -10.48 -2.62 4.43
N ALA A 328 -10.08 -3.51 3.51
CA ALA A 328 -10.95 -4.58 3.02
C ALA A 328 -11.29 -5.60 4.12
N ASP A 329 -10.31 -6.00 4.93
CA ASP A 329 -10.51 -6.90 6.06
C ASP A 329 -11.43 -6.25 7.11
N LEU A 330 -11.20 -5.00 7.48
CA LEU A 330 -12.04 -4.23 8.39
C LEU A 330 -13.51 -4.16 7.91
N PHE A 331 -13.70 -3.90 6.60
CA PHE A 331 -15.03 -3.89 5.99
C PHE A 331 -15.71 -5.26 6.10
N GLU A 332 -15.01 -6.35 5.74
CA GLU A 332 -15.59 -7.70 5.73
C GLU A 332 -15.88 -8.21 7.14
N GLU A 333 -14.95 -8.00 8.08
CA GLU A 333 -15.10 -8.46 9.46
C GLU A 333 -16.25 -7.70 10.15
N THR A 334 -16.32 -6.37 10.00
CA THR A 334 -17.45 -5.59 10.53
C THR A 334 -18.77 -6.01 9.89
N THR A 335 -18.80 -6.25 8.57
CA THR A 335 -20.00 -6.66 7.86
C THR A 335 -20.49 -8.04 8.32
N LYS A 336 -19.58 -8.99 8.58
CA LYS A 336 -19.93 -10.32 9.13
C LYS A 336 -20.63 -10.23 10.49
N ILE A 337 -20.28 -9.22 11.30
CA ILE A 337 -20.84 -9.04 12.64
C ILE A 337 -22.24 -8.41 12.57
N CYS A 338 -22.41 -7.31 11.84
CA CYS A 338 -23.65 -6.54 11.86
C CYS A 338 -24.58 -6.76 10.67
N ASP A 339 -24.14 -7.47 9.62
CA ASP A 339 -24.89 -7.74 8.37
C ASP A 339 -25.46 -6.47 7.70
N LYS A 340 -24.67 -5.38 7.72
CA LYS A 340 -25.08 -4.07 7.18
C LYS A 340 -24.00 -3.44 6.28
N PRO A 341 -23.65 -4.07 5.15
CA PRO A 341 -22.51 -3.68 4.33
C PRO A 341 -22.56 -2.22 3.88
N LYS A 342 -23.71 -1.69 3.50
CA LYS A 342 -23.85 -0.27 3.07
C LYS A 342 -23.56 0.72 4.21
N LYS A 343 -23.93 0.36 5.45
CA LYS A 343 -23.64 1.25 6.60
C LYS A 343 -22.18 1.20 6.97
N VAL A 344 -21.57 0.01 6.94
CA VAL A 344 -20.14 -0.16 7.14
C VAL A 344 -19.38 0.64 6.09
N SER A 345 -19.73 0.50 4.79
CA SER A 345 -19.14 1.30 3.71
C SER A 345 -19.26 2.81 3.98
N ASN A 346 -20.42 3.29 4.38
CA ASN A 346 -20.65 4.71 4.68
C ASN A 346 -19.75 5.23 5.81
N TRP A 347 -19.53 4.45 6.87
CA TRP A 347 -18.63 4.83 7.96
C TRP A 347 -17.17 4.85 7.51
N LEU A 348 -16.76 3.86 6.72
CA LEU A 348 -15.39 3.81 6.18
C LEU A 348 -15.13 4.95 5.20
N MET A 349 -16.04 5.18 4.26
CA MET A 349 -15.90 6.24 3.24
C MET A 349 -16.07 7.65 3.79
N GLY A 350 -16.88 7.82 4.84
CA GLY A 350 -17.13 9.12 5.47
C GLY A 350 -16.12 9.44 6.56
N GLU A 351 -16.43 8.99 7.78
CA GLU A 351 -15.68 9.40 8.97
C GLU A 351 -14.27 8.80 9.02
N THR A 352 -14.07 7.53 8.64
CA THR A 352 -12.74 6.92 8.65
C THR A 352 -11.80 7.64 7.69
N MET A 353 -12.20 7.84 6.42
CA MET A 353 -11.37 8.55 5.45
C MET A 353 -11.11 10.01 5.84
N ARG A 354 -12.08 10.67 6.48
CA ARG A 354 -11.91 12.03 7.02
C ARG A 354 -10.80 12.05 8.08
N LEU A 355 -10.88 11.15 9.07
CA LEU A 355 -9.92 11.10 10.18
C LEU A 355 -8.52 10.68 9.74
N LEU A 356 -8.39 9.72 8.81
CA LEU A 356 -7.11 9.36 8.21
C LEU A 356 -6.45 10.59 7.57
N LYS A 357 -7.20 11.33 6.77
CA LYS A 357 -6.70 12.55 6.11
C LYS A 357 -6.32 13.66 7.11
N GLU A 358 -7.16 13.92 8.11
CA GLU A 358 -6.92 14.95 9.13
C GLU A 358 -5.68 14.65 9.99
N ASN A 359 -5.42 13.38 10.26
CA ASN A 359 -4.27 12.95 11.06
C ASN A 359 -3.05 12.56 10.22
N SER A 360 -3.12 12.64 8.89
CA SER A 360 -2.07 12.19 7.96
C SER A 360 -1.66 10.73 8.20
N MET A 361 -2.64 9.88 8.47
CA MET A 361 -2.48 8.44 8.73
C MET A 361 -2.81 7.62 7.48
N GLU A 362 -2.14 6.48 7.34
CA GLU A 362 -2.46 5.46 6.37
C GLU A 362 -3.52 4.48 6.91
N ALA A 363 -4.18 3.73 6.03
CA ALA A 363 -5.23 2.80 6.45
C ALA A 363 -4.74 1.69 7.39
N GLU A 364 -3.48 1.29 7.24
CA GLU A 364 -2.80 0.28 8.08
C GLU A 364 -2.61 0.73 9.54
N GLU A 365 -2.75 2.01 9.81
CA GLU A 365 -2.61 2.58 11.15
C GLU A 365 -3.94 2.65 11.92
N ILE A 366 -5.05 2.24 11.29
CA ILE A 366 -6.36 2.11 11.95
C ILE A 366 -6.24 1.04 13.04
N CYS A 367 -6.56 1.41 14.28
CA CYS A 367 -6.41 0.53 15.43
C CYS A 367 -7.74 0.04 16.05
N PHE A 368 -8.89 0.61 15.66
CA PHE A 368 -10.16 0.19 16.23
C PHE A 368 -10.61 -1.18 15.69
N ALA A 369 -11.21 -1.96 16.59
CA ALA A 369 -11.68 -3.32 16.27
C ALA A 369 -12.96 -3.31 15.42
N PRO A 370 -13.13 -4.28 14.50
CA PRO A 370 -14.36 -4.45 13.71
C PRO A 370 -15.62 -4.57 14.58
N GLU A 371 -15.51 -5.22 15.73
CA GLU A 371 -16.59 -5.39 16.72
C GLU A 371 -17.08 -4.04 17.25
N HIS A 372 -16.18 -3.10 17.49
CA HIS A 372 -16.53 -1.78 17.98
C HIS A 372 -17.23 -0.94 16.91
N LEU A 373 -16.82 -1.02 15.65
CA LEU A 373 -17.52 -0.37 14.56
C LEU A 373 -18.93 -0.99 14.36
N ALA A 374 -19.05 -2.28 14.45
CA ALA A 374 -20.34 -2.97 14.37
C ALA A 374 -21.27 -2.55 15.52
N ALA A 375 -20.78 -2.51 16.75
CA ALA A 375 -21.54 -2.07 17.92
C ALA A 375 -21.99 -0.61 17.79
N LEU A 376 -21.13 0.28 17.30
CA LEU A 376 -21.50 1.67 17.03
C LEU A 376 -22.65 1.78 16.01
N ILE A 377 -22.59 1.02 14.93
CA ILE A 377 -23.64 0.96 13.91
C ILE A 377 -24.97 0.46 14.53
N GLU A 378 -24.91 -0.56 15.38
CA GLU A 378 -26.10 -1.07 16.08
C GLU A 378 -26.69 -0.05 17.05
N LEU A 379 -25.88 0.69 17.80
CA LEU A 379 -26.35 1.77 18.69
C LEU A 379 -27.11 2.87 17.94
N VAL A 380 -26.63 3.22 16.74
CA VAL A 380 -27.31 4.19 15.87
C VAL A 380 -28.62 3.62 15.34
N ASP A 381 -28.63 2.37 14.88
CA ASP A 381 -29.82 1.73 14.30
C ASP A 381 -30.92 1.47 15.33
N ALA A 382 -30.54 1.13 16.55
CA ALA A 382 -31.47 1.00 17.67
C ALA A 382 -32.02 2.35 18.16
N GLY A 383 -31.51 3.47 17.64
CA GLY A 383 -31.87 4.81 18.11
C GLY A 383 -31.36 5.14 19.52
N THR A 384 -30.42 4.34 20.03
CA THR A 384 -29.80 4.54 21.37
C THR A 384 -28.98 5.81 21.39
N ILE A 385 -28.32 6.12 20.28
CA ILE A 385 -27.60 7.38 20.04
C ILE A 385 -28.01 7.96 18.66
N ASN A 386 -27.91 9.26 18.50
CA ASN A 386 -28.13 9.89 17.21
C ASN A 386 -26.80 10.04 16.42
N GLY A 387 -26.91 10.41 15.13
CA GLY A 387 -25.75 10.50 14.25
C GLY A 387 -24.66 11.51 14.70
N SER A 388 -25.03 12.57 15.42
CA SER A 388 -24.05 13.53 15.95
C SER A 388 -23.20 12.93 17.07
N VAL A 389 -23.89 12.27 18.03
CA VAL A 389 -23.23 11.56 19.12
C VAL A 389 -22.40 10.39 18.59
N ALA A 390 -22.89 9.69 17.57
CA ALA A 390 -22.17 8.59 16.96
C ALA A 390 -20.82 9.03 16.36
N LYS A 391 -20.75 10.21 15.74
CA LYS A 391 -19.50 10.79 15.24
C LYS A 391 -18.53 11.12 16.36
N GLU A 392 -19.00 11.69 17.47
CA GLU A 392 -18.18 11.96 18.65
C GLU A 392 -17.60 10.66 19.24
N VAL A 393 -18.44 9.62 19.38
CA VAL A 393 -18.00 8.31 19.87
C VAL A 393 -16.99 7.68 18.90
N PHE A 394 -17.22 7.81 17.59
CA PHE A 394 -16.32 7.28 16.56
C PHE A 394 -14.96 7.97 16.60
N GLU A 395 -14.89 9.28 16.82
CA GLU A 395 -13.61 9.99 16.93
C GLU A 395 -12.78 9.49 18.13
N GLU A 396 -13.41 9.21 19.25
CA GLU A 396 -12.71 8.62 20.41
C GLU A 396 -12.31 7.16 20.16
N MET A 397 -13.19 6.39 19.50
CA MET A 397 -12.89 5.02 19.09
C MET A 397 -11.71 4.97 18.12
N PHE A 398 -11.66 5.90 17.16
CA PHE A 398 -10.56 6.00 16.19
C PHE A 398 -9.21 6.29 16.89
N ARG A 399 -9.20 7.07 17.98
CA ARG A 399 -7.97 7.41 18.73
C ARG A 399 -7.49 6.31 19.66
N SER A 400 -8.39 5.55 20.27
CA SER A 400 -8.05 4.71 21.43
C SER A 400 -8.75 3.35 21.47
N ASP A 401 -9.42 2.95 20.37
CA ASP A 401 -10.17 1.67 20.29
C ASP A 401 -11.10 1.42 21.50
N ILE A 402 -11.87 2.42 21.89
CA ILE A 402 -12.83 2.29 23.00
C ILE A 402 -14.01 1.41 22.62
N ASP A 403 -14.56 0.68 23.59
CA ASP A 403 -15.85 0.00 23.49
C ASP A 403 -16.98 1.05 23.46
N PRO A 404 -17.71 1.21 22.33
CA PRO A 404 -18.69 2.27 22.17
C PRO A 404 -19.89 2.13 23.09
N GLU A 405 -20.32 0.90 23.45
CA GLU A 405 -21.44 0.68 24.35
C GLU A 405 -21.11 1.16 25.76
N LYS A 406 -19.95 0.79 26.28
CA LYS A 406 -19.47 1.25 27.58
C LYS A 406 -19.26 2.75 27.62
N TYR A 407 -18.63 3.30 26.59
CA TYR A 407 -18.39 4.74 26.51
C TYR A 407 -19.69 5.55 26.52
N VAL A 408 -20.69 5.12 25.71
CA VAL A 408 -22.03 5.73 25.68
C VAL A 408 -22.71 5.69 27.03
N GLU A 409 -22.58 4.56 27.77
CA GLU A 409 -23.16 4.40 29.10
C GLU A 409 -22.46 5.28 30.15
N GLU A 410 -21.13 5.22 30.23
CA GLU A 410 -20.33 6.00 31.19
C GLU A 410 -20.48 7.51 31.01
N LYS A 411 -20.56 7.96 29.76
CA LYS A 411 -20.74 9.39 29.42
C LYS A 411 -22.20 9.82 29.42
N GLY A 412 -23.14 8.88 29.62
CA GLY A 412 -24.57 9.15 29.59
C GLY A 412 -25.04 9.78 28.26
N LEU A 413 -24.55 9.24 27.13
CA LEU A 413 -24.80 9.78 25.78
C LEU A 413 -26.06 9.20 25.10
N LYS A 414 -26.81 8.37 25.79
CA LYS A 414 -28.05 7.80 25.26
C LYS A 414 -29.05 8.91 24.94
N VAL A 415 -29.81 8.72 23.87
CA VAL A 415 -30.86 9.66 23.47
C VAL A 415 -31.92 9.75 24.55
N VAL A 416 -32.27 10.98 24.91
CA VAL A 416 -33.33 11.25 25.86
C VAL A 416 -34.67 11.21 25.10
N ASN A 417 -35.44 10.15 25.36
CA ASN A 417 -36.78 9.97 24.79
C ASN A 417 -37.89 10.35 25.80
N ASP A 418 -37.52 10.96 26.92
CA ASP A 418 -38.50 11.43 27.90
C ASP A 418 -39.19 12.68 27.37
N GLU A 419 -40.44 12.50 26.94
CA GLU A 419 -41.27 13.55 26.36
C GLU A 419 -41.47 14.73 27.33
N GLY A 420 -41.54 14.48 28.66
CA GLY A 420 -41.67 15.50 29.67
C GLY A 420 -40.46 16.41 29.78
N ALA A 421 -39.24 15.79 29.84
CA ALA A 421 -37.98 16.52 29.88
C ALA A 421 -37.73 17.30 28.56
N LEU A 422 -38.10 16.72 27.42
CA LEU A 422 -38.02 17.37 26.11
C LEU A 422 -38.97 18.60 26.04
N ARG A 423 -40.20 18.41 26.45
CA ARG A 423 -41.22 19.49 26.47
C ARG A 423 -40.80 20.67 27.33
N GLU A 424 -40.33 20.43 28.55
CA GLU A 424 -39.81 21.48 29.46
C GLU A 424 -38.63 22.24 28.83
N THR A 425 -37.71 21.54 28.16
CA THR A 425 -36.58 22.19 27.50
C THR A 425 -37.02 22.98 26.28
N ILE A 426 -37.95 22.46 25.50
CA ILE A 426 -38.50 23.15 24.33
C ILE A 426 -39.29 24.44 24.72
N GLU A 427 -40.08 24.36 25.78
CA GLU A 427 -40.79 25.53 26.32
C GLU A 427 -39.84 26.65 26.74
N LYS A 428 -38.70 26.29 27.38
CA LYS A 428 -37.63 27.27 27.67
C LYS A 428 -37.02 27.88 26.41
N VAL A 429 -36.70 27.03 25.43
CA VAL A 429 -36.13 27.51 24.14
C VAL A 429 -37.10 28.44 23.42
N ILE A 430 -38.39 28.14 23.42
CA ILE A 430 -39.43 29.00 22.86
C ILE A 430 -39.46 30.36 23.60
N ALA A 431 -39.45 30.33 24.94
CA ALA A 431 -39.46 31.52 25.79
C ALA A 431 -38.22 32.40 25.57
N ASP A 432 -37.04 31.80 25.40
CA ASP A 432 -35.77 32.48 25.20
C ASP A 432 -35.61 33.06 23.76
N ASN A 433 -36.44 32.62 22.82
CA ASN A 433 -36.30 33.00 21.39
C ASN A 433 -37.62 33.58 20.78
N PRO A 434 -38.23 34.63 21.37
CA PRO A 434 -39.55 35.13 20.95
C PRO A 434 -39.58 35.62 19.50
N GLN A 435 -38.47 36.18 19.00
CA GLN A 435 -38.38 36.66 17.62
C GLN A 435 -38.43 35.50 16.61
N SER A 436 -37.82 34.36 16.93
CA SER A 436 -37.88 33.18 16.06
C SER A 436 -39.25 32.52 16.05
N VAL A 437 -40.01 32.63 17.16
CA VAL A 437 -41.37 32.17 17.24
C VAL A 437 -42.27 33.06 16.37
N GLU A 438 -42.14 34.38 16.44
CA GLU A 438 -42.84 35.34 15.59
C GLU A 438 -42.53 35.12 14.09
N ASP A 439 -41.25 34.89 13.77
CA ASP A 439 -40.81 34.57 12.41
C ASP A 439 -41.43 33.26 11.87
N TYR A 440 -41.61 32.25 12.73
CA TYR A 440 -42.30 31.01 12.38
C TYR A 440 -43.77 31.25 12.07
N HIS A 441 -44.53 32.01 12.93
CA HIS A 441 -45.92 32.37 12.70
C HIS A 441 -46.11 33.26 11.45
N ASN A 442 -45.07 34.05 11.08
CA ASN A 442 -45.02 34.82 9.85
C ASN A 442 -44.64 33.99 8.61
N GLY A 443 -44.57 32.64 8.71
CA GLY A 443 -44.36 31.71 7.60
C GLY A 443 -42.89 31.51 7.20
N LYS A 444 -41.90 31.99 7.97
CA LYS A 444 -40.48 31.77 7.71
C LYS A 444 -40.04 30.34 8.12
N LYS A 445 -40.06 29.41 7.19
CA LYS A 445 -39.71 27.97 7.44
C LYS A 445 -38.35 27.77 8.11
N LYS A 446 -37.37 28.67 7.93
CA LYS A 446 -36.04 28.58 8.56
C LYS A 446 -36.07 28.75 10.08
N ALA A 447 -37.10 29.40 10.63
CA ALA A 447 -37.24 29.63 12.07
C ALA A 447 -37.45 28.31 12.84
N MET A 448 -38.20 27.36 12.28
CA MET A 448 -38.36 26.02 12.86
C MET A 448 -37.01 25.33 12.99
N GLY A 449 -36.19 25.33 11.94
CA GLY A 449 -34.84 24.71 11.97
C GLY A 449 -33.90 25.35 13.00
N PHE A 450 -34.03 26.67 13.23
CA PHE A 450 -33.31 27.39 14.28
C PHE A 450 -33.75 26.93 15.67
N LEU A 451 -35.05 26.83 15.96
CA LEU A 451 -35.59 26.40 17.25
C LEU A 451 -35.21 24.94 17.54
N VAL A 452 -35.25 24.05 16.53
CA VAL A 452 -34.75 22.68 16.64
C VAL A 452 -33.26 22.69 17.02
N GLY A 453 -32.44 23.50 16.31
CA GLY A 453 -31.02 23.66 16.61
C GLY A 453 -30.72 24.12 18.04
N GLN A 454 -31.49 25.10 18.55
CA GLN A 454 -31.35 25.58 19.94
C GLN A 454 -31.77 24.51 20.95
N THR A 455 -32.83 23.76 20.69
CA THR A 455 -33.25 22.65 21.55
C THR A 455 -32.18 21.54 21.57
N MET A 456 -31.68 21.18 20.41
CA MET A 456 -30.57 20.17 20.33
C MET A 456 -29.33 20.64 21.12
N LYS A 457 -29.01 21.93 21.03
CA LYS A 457 -27.89 22.52 21.77
C LYS A 457 -28.15 22.48 23.30
N ALA A 458 -29.35 22.86 23.74
CA ALA A 458 -29.74 22.84 25.15
C ALA A 458 -29.71 21.42 25.73
N MET A 459 -30.09 20.42 24.93
CA MET A 459 -30.04 18.98 25.26
C MET A 459 -28.66 18.35 25.00
N LYS A 460 -27.64 19.14 24.71
CA LYS A 460 -26.27 18.67 24.40
C LYS A 460 -26.23 17.59 23.30
N GLY A 461 -27.06 17.72 22.26
CA GLY A 461 -27.15 16.80 21.18
C GLY A 461 -27.86 15.46 21.47
N LYS A 462 -28.38 15.24 22.70
CA LYS A 462 -28.98 13.96 23.14
C LYS A 462 -30.49 13.84 22.89
N ALA A 463 -31.13 14.84 22.30
CA ALA A 463 -32.55 14.77 21.98
C ALA A 463 -32.83 14.01 20.68
N ASN A 464 -33.99 13.36 20.59
CA ASN A 464 -34.47 12.78 19.35
C ASN A 464 -35.00 13.90 18.43
N PRO A 465 -34.37 14.20 17.26
CA PRO A 465 -34.78 15.30 16.41
C PRO A 465 -36.21 15.19 15.89
N ALA A 466 -36.72 13.97 15.68
CA ALA A 466 -38.09 13.75 15.23
C ALA A 466 -39.11 14.14 16.32
N MET A 467 -38.84 13.75 17.58
CA MET A 467 -39.65 14.12 18.73
C MET A 467 -39.61 15.64 18.98
N VAL A 468 -38.40 16.25 18.93
CA VAL A 468 -38.23 17.70 19.06
C VAL A 468 -39.04 18.44 18.02
N ASN A 469 -39.03 18.02 16.76
CA ASN A 469 -39.83 18.60 15.71
C ASN A 469 -41.35 18.45 15.97
N ALA A 470 -41.78 17.26 16.39
CA ALA A 470 -43.19 17.02 16.69
C ALA A 470 -43.69 17.89 17.85
N ILE A 471 -42.96 17.98 18.94
CA ILE A 471 -43.30 18.78 20.12
C ILE A 471 -43.26 20.29 19.78
N LEU A 472 -42.26 20.75 19.02
CA LEU A 472 -42.21 22.14 18.55
C LEU A 472 -43.40 22.48 17.68
N GLN A 473 -43.80 21.60 16.76
CA GLN A 473 -44.99 21.82 15.93
C GLN A 473 -46.28 21.93 16.77
N GLU A 474 -46.40 21.05 17.78
CA GLU A 474 -47.55 21.09 18.70
C GLU A 474 -47.58 22.35 19.55
N LEU A 475 -46.44 22.80 20.09
CA LEU A 475 -46.37 23.99 20.93
C LEU A 475 -46.46 25.33 20.17
N LEU A 476 -46.16 25.33 18.88
CA LEU A 476 -46.20 26.51 17.99
C LEU A 476 -47.45 26.55 17.10
N ALA A 477 -48.34 25.54 17.17
CA ALA A 477 -49.62 25.53 16.45
C ALA A 477 -50.63 26.44 17.13
#